data_1dd316c1d8fda9f6b6e7826138192328
#
_entry.id   1dd316c1d8fda9f6b6e7826138192328
#
_cell.length_a   1.000
_cell.length_b   1.000
_cell.length_c   1.000
_cell.angle_alpha   90.00
_cell.angle_beta   90.00
_cell.angle_gamma   90.00
#
_symmetry.space_group_name_H-M   'P 1'
#
loop_
_entity.id
_entity.type
_entity.pdbx_description
1 polymer ?
#
loop_
_entity_poly.entity_id
_entity_poly.type
_entity_poly.pdbx_seq_one_letter_code
_entity_poly.pdbx_strand_id
1 'polypeptide(L)'
;MLKIPKTAGGWRAIFYSLRMANKVGWMRLWKAMTTKNACKTCALGMGGQAGGMRNEAGHWPEVCKKSFQAMVADMQKGITPEFFAKYSIKELQALSSRELEWCGRLVNPLYAGPGDTHYRVVDWDFAFNRIVKQMKDHQPQEHFFYASGRSSNEAGFLLQLFSRLYGTNYVNNCSFYCHQASGSGLAASLGTGTATVDLHDLDKTDLFFLIGGNPASNHPRLMRTLMQIRRRGGKVIVINPVKEIGLVNFSVPSDVLSLFFGTNIATHYLQPHIGGDLALLYGIAKLLIEQNQVDQSFLEASTEGVQEFKTMLDELSWDTIEKDSGISKAQIQEVADVYAKSKNAVFGWTMGITHHLNGTSNVRAIVNLALLRGMVGKPSSGLLPIRGHSNVQGIGSMGVVPNLKEKFLNNLEGYLKTTLPRSPGLDTMACMQATYDGQMKAAFCLGGNLFGSNPDSNFAADSIAKLDLITYLNTTLNTGHAWGLAKETLILPVLARDEEPQLTTQESMFNFVRVSDGGPARYSGLKSEVEILATLGSRVVGDLPNLDWRALRMHRTIREMISQIVPGYEDISKTDTSKAEFPVKGRIFHEGHFP
;
A
#
# COMPACT_ATOMS: atom_id res chain seq x y z
N MET A 1 26.97 -16.70 -21.67
CA MET A 1 26.17 -16.86 -20.45
C MET A 1 26.34 -15.63 -19.54
N LEU A 2 25.29 -14.91 -19.25
CA LEU A 2 25.30 -13.83 -18.25
C LEU A 2 25.60 -14.45 -16.87
N LYS A 3 26.70 -14.06 -16.23
CA LYS A 3 27.04 -14.54 -14.88
C LYS A 3 25.93 -14.11 -13.91
N ILE A 4 25.23 -15.08 -13.30
CA ILE A 4 24.25 -14.82 -12.25
C ILE A 4 24.97 -14.10 -11.09
N PRO A 5 24.50 -12.93 -10.65
CA PRO A 5 25.16 -12.21 -9.57
C PRO A 5 25.04 -12.98 -8.25
N LYS A 6 26.11 -13.03 -7.48
CA LYS A 6 26.13 -13.67 -6.16
C LYS A 6 25.48 -12.83 -5.05
N THR A 7 25.26 -11.53 -5.29
CA THR A 7 24.67 -10.59 -4.32
C THR A 7 23.79 -9.58 -5.05
N ALA A 8 22.73 -9.12 -4.39
CA ALA A 8 21.86 -8.05 -4.88
C ALA A 8 22.20 -6.70 -4.22
N GLY A 9 21.72 -5.58 -4.80
CA GLY A 9 21.97 -4.23 -4.30
C GLY A 9 23.36 -3.68 -4.65
N GLY A 10 24.05 -3.09 -3.68
CA GLY A 10 25.45 -2.63 -3.78
C GLY A 10 25.70 -1.64 -4.92
N TRP A 11 26.84 -1.78 -5.57
CA TRP A 11 27.31 -0.91 -6.64
C TRP A 11 26.32 -0.78 -7.80
N ARG A 12 25.58 -1.85 -8.12
CA ARG A 12 24.54 -1.80 -9.17
C ARG A 12 23.42 -0.81 -8.83
N ALA A 13 23.03 -0.74 -7.57
CA ALA A 13 22.02 0.23 -7.11
C ALA A 13 22.57 1.67 -7.14
N ILE A 14 23.85 1.85 -6.80
CA ILE A 14 24.55 3.14 -6.87
C ILE A 14 24.61 3.60 -8.33
N PHE A 15 25.14 2.79 -9.25
CA PHE A 15 25.23 3.15 -10.68
C PHE A 15 23.86 3.44 -11.30
N TYR A 16 22.82 2.69 -10.91
CA TYR A 16 21.45 2.99 -11.33
C TYR A 16 21.02 4.39 -10.84
N SER A 17 21.26 4.72 -9.58
CA SER A 17 20.92 6.02 -9.01
C SER A 17 21.68 7.17 -9.68
N LEU A 18 22.97 6.99 -9.97
CA LEU A 18 23.79 7.94 -10.72
C LEU A 18 23.23 8.16 -12.14
N ARG A 19 22.86 7.09 -12.84
CA ARG A 19 22.21 7.19 -14.16
C ARG A 19 20.88 7.95 -14.11
N MET A 20 20.10 7.74 -13.06
CA MET A 20 18.84 8.48 -12.86
C MET A 20 19.10 9.95 -12.59
N ALA A 21 20.11 10.27 -11.77
CA ALA A 21 20.49 11.67 -11.49
C ALA A 21 20.91 12.42 -12.76
N ASN A 22 21.63 11.78 -13.66
CA ASN A 22 22.03 12.37 -14.95
C ASN A 22 20.81 12.72 -15.84
N LYS A 23 19.68 12.01 -15.72
CA LYS A 23 18.50 12.27 -16.54
C LYS A 23 17.77 13.55 -16.18
N VAL A 24 17.75 13.93 -14.90
CA VAL A 24 16.98 15.08 -14.40
C VAL A 24 17.83 16.20 -13.81
N GLY A 25 19.13 15.98 -13.67
CA GLY A 25 20.09 16.91 -13.07
C GLY A 25 20.32 16.64 -11.59
N TRP A 26 21.61 16.58 -11.21
CA TRP A 26 22.07 16.23 -9.85
C TRP A 26 21.53 17.17 -8.78
N MET A 27 21.55 18.47 -9.00
CA MET A 27 21.08 19.46 -8.03
C MET A 27 19.58 19.36 -7.79
N ARG A 28 18.80 19.13 -8.86
CA ARG A 28 17.33 18.97 -8.76
C ARG A 28 16.99 17.73 -7.94
N LEU A 29 17.65 16.60 -8.23
CA LEU A 29 17.42 15.37 -7.51
C LEU A 29 17.86 15.47 -6.05
N TRP A 30 19.04 16.07 -5.79
CA TRP A 30 19.51 16.30 -4.42
C TRP A 30 18.54 17.16 -3.62
N LYS A 31 18.08 18.28 -4.21
CA LYS A 31 17.06 19.14 -3.57
C LYS A 31 15.79 18.35 -3.24
N ALA A 32 15.28 17.52 -4.16
CA ALA A 32 14.09 16.70 -3.90
C ALA A 32 14.30 15.66 -2.78
N MET A 33 15.49 15.07 -2.70
CA MET A 33 15.84 14.11 -1.65
C MET A 33 15.97 14.72 -0.26
N THR A 34 16.36 15.99 -0.18
CA THR A 34 16.60 16.68 1.09
C THR A 34 15.40 17.50 1.58
N THR A 35 14.32 17.58 0.79
CA THR A 35 13.08 18.24 1.23
C THR A 35 12.41 17.49 2.38
N LYS A 36 11.55 18.20 3.12
CA LYS A 36 10.72 17.63 4.17
C LYS A 36 9.46 17.01 3.59
N ASN A 37 9.64 16.06 2.68
CA ASN A 37 8.57 15.31 2.05
C ASN A 37 8.70 13.81 2.35
N ALA A 38 7.60 13.18 2.71
CA ALA A 38 7.53 11.75 2.89
C ALA A 38 7.65 11.04 1.54
N CYS A 39 8.39 9.93 1.50
CA CYS A 39 8.60 9.14 0.30
C CYS A 39 7.27 8.54 -0.18
N LYS A 40 6.98 8.73 -1.47
CA LYS A 40 5.76 8.24 -2.13
C LYS A 40 5.85 6.80 -2.66
N THR A 41 6.96 6.08 -2.39
CA THR A 41 7.22 4.81 -3.07
C THR A 41 6.63 3.62 -2.33
N CYS A 42 6.97 3.41 -1.06
CA CYS A 42 6.53 2.25 -0.29
C CYS A 42 6.13 2.60 1.14
N ALA A 43 5.41 1.67 1.76
CA ALA A 43 4.80 1.86 3.08
C ALA A 43 5.78 1.87 4.27
N LEU A 44 7.08 1.60 4.06
CA LEU A 44 8.09 1.79 5.10
C LEU A 44 8.17 3.24 5.60
N GLY A 45 7.72 4.19 4.80
CA GLY A 45 7.82 5.61 5.09
C GLY A 45 9.27 6.10 5.22
N MET A 46 9.63 7.16 4.56
CA MET A 46 10.92 7.83 4.66
C MET A 46 10.68 9.31 4.53
N GLY A 47 11.51 10.13 5.14
CA GLY A 47 11.36 11.56 5.03
C GLY A 47 10.31 12.11 6.00
N GLY A 48 9.49 13.02 5.55
CA GLY A 48 8.61 13.81 6.42
C GLY A 48 9.38 14.93 7.11
N GLN A 49 8.94 15.35 8.28
CA GLN A 49 9.49 16.53 8.95
C GLN A 49 10.92 16.36 9.47
N ALA A 50 11.35 15.11 9.72
CA ALA A 50 12.74 14.80 10.07
C ALA A 50 13.72 14.97 8.89
N GLY A 51 13.22 15.24 7.68
CA GLY A 51 13.98 15.39 6.45
C GLY A 51 14.00 14.17 5.56
N GLY A 52 14.19 14.39 4.26
CA GLY A 52 13.92 13.42 3.20
C GLY A 52 14.71 12.12 3.20
N MET A 53 15.75 11.98 4.04
CA MET A 53 16.57 10.76 4.13
C MET A 53 16.58 10.17 5.55
N ARG A 54 15.57 10.47 6.37
CA ARG A 54 15.39 9.90 7.70
C ARG A 54 14.09 9.13 7.80
N ASN A 55 14.05 8.12 8.65
CA ASN A 55 12.80 7.43 9.00
C ASN A 55 12.27 7.88 10.36
N GLU A 56 11.11 7.35 10.81
CA GLU A 56 10.51 7.69 12.10
C GLU A 56 11.39 7.33 13.31
N ALA A 57 12.26 6.32 13.17
CA ALA A 57 13.24 5.94 14.20
C ALA A 57 14.53 6.80 14.17
N GLY A 58 14.57 7.85 13.33
CA GLY A 58 15.70 8.75 13.22
C GLY A 58 16.92 8.21 12.46
N HIS A 59 16.85 7.00 11.90
CA HIS A 59 17.95 6.40 11.15
C HIS A 59 18.30 7.23 9.90
N TRP A 60 19.60 7.37 9.62
CA TRP A 60 20.15 8.10 8.48
C TRP A 60 21.40 7.39 7.94
N PRO A 61 21.70 7.43 6.63
CA PRO A 61 20.82 7.82 5.52
C PRO A 61 19.87 6.69 5.11
N GLU A 62 18.60 7.03 4.91
CA GLU A 62 17.55 6.09 4.50
C GLU A 62 17.16 6.34 3.03
N VAL A 63 17.94 5.80 2.09
CA VAL A 63 17.73 5.95 0.66
C VAL A 63 17.66 4.60 -0.06
N CYS A 64 16.93 4.55 -1.16
CA CYS A 64 16.91 3.39 -2.03
C CYS A 64 16.70 3.76 -3.49
N LYS A 65 17.09 2.87 -4.42
CA LYS A 65 16.92 3.10 -5.87
C LYS A 65 15.46 3.32 -6.28
N LYS A 66 14.50 2.76 -5.55
CA LYS A 66 13.06 2.93 -5.85
C LYS A 66 12.58 4.36 -5.56
N SER A 67 13.07 4.99 -4.50
CA SER A 67 12.76 6.39 -4.24
C SER A 67 13.34 7.32 -5.31
N PHE A 68 14.57 7.04 -5.79
CA PHE A 68 15.15 7.76 -6.93
C PHE A 68 14.30 7.60 -8.20
N GLN A 69 13.91 6.37 -8.53
CA GLN A 69 13.08 6.09 -9.70
C GLN A 69 11.76 6.88 -9.65
N ALA A 70 11.08 6.85 -8.52
CA ALA A 70 9.79 7.54 -8.36
C ALA A 70 9.93 9.08 -8.44
N MET A 71 10.98 9.67 -7.84
CA MET A 71 11.23 11.10 -7.96
C MET A 71 11.55 11.50 -9.41
N VAL A 72 12.42 10.73 -10.08
CA VAL A 72 12.82 11.02 -11.47
C VAL A 72 11.64 10.86 -12.43
N ALA A 73 10.72 9.92 -12.20
CA ALA A 73 9.52 9.78 -13.03
C ALA A 73 8.67 11.05 -13.04
N ASP A 74 8.50 11.71 -11.88
CA ASP A 74 7.72 12.96 -11.80
C ASP A 74 8.50 14.20 -12.27
N MET A 75 9.82 14.12 -12.41
CA MET A 75 10.67 15.22 -12.87
C MET A 75 10.89 15.23 -14.39
N GLN A 76 10.28 14.30 -15.12
CA GLN A 76 10.39 14.24 -16.58
C GLN A 76 9.79 15.48 -17.23
N LYS A 77 10.19 15.73 -18.48
CA LYS A 77 9.56 16.76 -19.33
C LYS A 77 8.09 16.44 -19.55
N GLY A 78 7.27 17.48 -19.67
CA GLY A 78 5.85 17.35 -20.03
C GLY A 78 5.67 16.72 -21.40
N ILE A 79 4.68 15.85 -21.54
CA ILE A 79 4.26 15.28 -22.83
C ILE A 79 3.49 16.38 -23.57
N THR A 80 3.91 16.69 -24.79
CA THR A 80 3.30 17.75 -25.59
C THR A 80 2.02 17.26 -26.31
N PRO A 81 1.12 18.19 -26.71
CA PRO A 81 -0.07 17.83 -27.50
C PRO A 81 0.25 17.10 -28.81
N GLU A 82 1.37 17.46 -29.46
CA GLU A 82 1.82 16.85 -30.73
C GLU A 82 2.16 15.36 -30.57
N PHE A 83 2.61 14.96 -29.37
CA PHE A 83 2.83 13.55 -29.06
C PHE A 83 1.53 12.74 -29.22
N PHE A 84 0.43 13.23 -28.64
CA PHE A 84 -0.86 12.56 -28.71
C PHE A 84 -1.52 12.64 -30.08
N ALA A 85 -1.22 13.67 -30.86
CA ALA A 85 -1.64 13.76 -32.26
C ALA A 85 -0.87 12.79 -33.16
N LYS A 86 0.40 12.49 -32.81
CA LYS A 86 1.28 11.62 -33.59
C LYS A 86 1.10 10.14 -33.26
N TYR A 87 0.96 9.79 -31.99
CA TYR A 87 0.92 8.39 -31.54
C TYR A 87 -0.52 7.98 -31.20
N SER A 88 -1.01 7.02 -31.98
CA SER A 88 -2.31 6.40 -31.74
C SER A 88 -2.32 5.56 -30.46
N ILE A 89 -3.50 5.31 -29.93
CA ILE A 89 -3.70 4.41 -28.77
C ILE A 89 -3.11 3.02 -29.06
N LYS A 90 -3.27 2.53 -30.30
CA LYS A 90 -2.69 1.25 -30.72
C LYS A 90 -1.16 1.23 -30.67
N GLU A 91 -0.51 2.33 -31.00
CA GLU A 91 0.95 2.46 -30.87
C GLU A 91 1.37 2.56 -29.39
N LEU A 92 0.56 3.19 -28.52
CA LEU A 92 0.79 3.17 -27.07
C LEU A 92 0.65 1.76 -26.48
N GLN A 93 -0.25 0.92 -27.03
CA GLN A 93 -0.38 -0.48 -26.62
C GLN A 93 0.87 -1.32 -26.93
N ALA A 94 1.64 -0.95 -27.95
CA ALA A 94 2.89 -1.63 -28.30
C ALA A 94 4.04 -1.33 -27.33
N LEU A 95 3.90 -0.31 -26.47
CA LEU A 95 4.90 0.09 -25.50
C LEU A 95 4.81 -0.76 -24.21
N SER A 96 5.96 -1.13 -23.65
CA SER A 96 6.01 -1.72 -22.32
C SER A 96 5.57 -0.70 -21.25
N SER A 97 5.16 -1.19 -20.07
CA SER A 97 4.81 -0.32 -18.94
C SER A 97 5.91 0.67 -18.56
N ARG A 98 7.18 0.27 -18.75
CA ARG A 98 8.33 1.14 -18.52
C ARG A 98 8.45 2.24 -19.58
N GLU A 99 8.25 1.92 -20.84
CA GLU A 99 8.29 2.90 -21.93
C GLU A 99 7.16 3.91 -21.80
N LEU A 100 5.95 3.47 -21.45
CA LEU A 100 4.83 4.36 -21.14
C LEU A 100 5.17 5.34 -20.00
N GLU A 101 5.71 4.87 -18.89
CA GLU A 101 6.16 5.74 -17.79
C GLU A 101 7.22 6.76 -18.25
N TRP A 102 8.08 6.37 -19.21
CA TRP A 102 9.15 7.23 -19.71
C TRP A 102 8.78 8.12 -20.90
N CYS A 103 7.53 8.08 -21.39
CA CYS A 103 7.03 9.06 -22.37
C CYS A 103 7.06 10.49 -21.82
N GLY A 104 6.94 10.66 -20.50
CA GLY A 104 7.01 11.95 -19.85
C GLY A 104 5.91 12.18 -18.81
N ARG A 105 5.85 13.42 -18.33
CA ARG A 105 4.88 13.89 -17.36
C ARG A 105 3.58 14.29 -18.07
N LEU A 106 2.43 13.80 -17.59
CA LEU A 106 1.12 14.29 -18.03
C LEU A 106 0.94 15.74 -17.56
N VAL A 107 0.58 16.62 -18.49
CA VAL A 107 0.46 18.08 -18.22
C VAL A 107 -0.85 18.69 -18.73
N ASN A 108 -1.60 17.97 -19.55
CA ASN A 108 -2.90 18.38 -20.08
C ASN A 108 -3.95 17.29 -19.83
N PRO A 109 -5.21 17.65 -19.54
CA PRO A 109 -6.31 16.69 -19.59
C PRO A 109 -6.43 16.08 -21.01
N LEU A 110 -6.63 14.78 -21.06
CA LEU A 110 -6.73 14.00 -22.30
C LEU A 110 -8.08 13.31 -22.35
N TYR A 111 -8.61 13.22 -23.55
CA TYR A 111 -9.88 12.55 -23.81
C TYR A 111 -9.77 11.65 -25.06
N ALA A 112 -10.36 10.49 -24.99
CA ALA A 112 -10.67 9.65 -26.14
C ALA A 112 -12.15 9.23 -26.05
N GLY A 113 -12.91 9.50 -27.11
CA GLY A 113 -14.33 9.15 -27.25
C GLY A 113 -14.55 7.93 -28.13
N PRO A 114 -15.81 7.56 -28.36
CA PRO A 114 -16.15 6.42 -29.21
C PRO A 114 -15.58 6.57 -30.63
N GLY A 115 -14.77 5.60 -31.06
CA GLY A 115 -14.13 5.60 -32.37
C GLY A 115 -12.86 6.43 -32.51
N ASP A 116 -12.45 7.17 -31.47
CA ASP A 116 -11.19 7.91 -31.48
C ASP A 116 -10.00 6.93 -31.50
N THR A 117 -9.06 7.14 -32.40
CA THR A 117 -7.82 6.37 -32.48
C THR A 117 -6.67 7.00 -31.71
N HIS A 118 -6.82 8.25 -31.29
CA HIS A 118 -5.83 9.07 -30.60
C HIS A 118 -6.45 9.76 -29.39
N TYR A 119 -5.65 10.01 -28.37
CA TYR A 119 -6.03 10.94 -27.32
C TYR A 119 -5.96 12.37 -27.86
N ARG A 120 -6.94 13.19 -27.52
CA ARG A 120 -6.92 14.64 -27.77
C ARG A 120 -6.79 15.42 -26.47
N VAL A 121 -6.07 16.52 -26.50
CA VAL A 121 -6.01 17.46 -25.39
C VAL A 121 -7.34 18.19 -25.28
N VAL A 122 -7.85 18.29 -24.07
CA VAL A 122 -9.08 19.03 -23.74
C VAL A 122 -8.81 19.99 -22.58
N ASP A 123 -9.69 20.95 -22.34
CA ASP A 123 -9.63 21.80 -21.18
C ASP A 123 -10.28 21.15 -19.93
N TRP A 124 -10.04 21.77 -18.78
CA TRP A 124 -10.58 21.27 -17.51
C TRP A 124 -12.11 21.36 -17.43
N ASP A 125 -12.73 22.37 -18.04
CA ASP A 125 -14.18 22.52 -18.01
C ASP A 125 -14.87 21.45 -18.86
N PHE A 126 -14.32 21.13 -20.02
CA PHE A 126 -14.78 19.95 -20.79
C PHE A 126 -14.71 18.70 -19.94
N ALA A 127 -13.55 18.42 -19.30
CA ALA A 127 -13.37 17.22 -18.50
C ALA A 127 -14.35 17.15 -17.31
N PHE A 128 -14.49 18.23 -16.56
CA PHE A 128 -15.44 18.29 -15.44
C PHE A 128 -16.90 18.13 -15.91
N ASN A 129 -17.29 18.79 -17.01
CA ASN A 129 -18.65 18.70 -17.51
C ASN A 129 -19.00 17.29 -17.98
N ARG A 130 -18.03 16.54 -18.56
CA ARG A 130 -18.25 15.12 -18.94
C ARG A 130 -18.47 14.24 -17.71
N ILE A 131 -17.65 14.39 -16.67
CA ILE A 131 -17.80 13.63 -15.43
C ILE A 131 -19.13 13.97 -14.75
N VAL A 132 -19.44 15.26 -14.58
CA VAL A 132 -20.69 15.73 -13.95
C VAL A 132 -21.91 15.24 -14.71
N LYS A 133 -21.88 15.31 -16.04
CA LYS A 133 -22.97 14.79 -16.88
C LYS A 133 -23.19 13.31 -16.64
N GLN A 134 -22.13 12.50 -16.69
CA GLN A 134 -22.21 11.06 -16.46
C GLN A 134 -22.80 10.74 -15.07
N MET A 135 -22.37 11.47 -14.04
CA MET A 135 -22.85 11.26 -12.68
C MET A 135 -24.31 11.69 -12.46
N LYS A 136 -24.80 12.64 -13.26
CA LYS A 136 -26.20 13.08 -13.20
C LYS A 136 -27.15 12.26 -14.05
N ASP A 137 -26.64 11.66 -15.12
CA ASP A 137 -27.44 10.84 -16.06
C ASP A 137 -27.70 9.41 -15.54
N HIS A 138 -26.95 8.95 -14.54
CA HIS A 138 -26.99 7.59 -14.01
C HIS A 138 -27.18 7.55 -12.48
N GLN A 139 -27.60 6.39 -11.97
CA GLN A 139 -27.76 6.18 -10.53
C GLN A 139 -26.40 6.06 -9.83
N PRO A 140 -26.27 6.49 -8.57
CA PRO A 140 -25.02 6.37 -7.83
C PRO A 140 -24.45 4.95 -7.76
N GLN A 141 -25.31 3.93 -7.74
CA GLN A 141 -24.93 2.50 -7.72
C GLN A 141 -24.40 1.98 -9.07
N GLU A 142 -24.47 2.77 -10.12
CA GLU A 142 -23.85 2.46 -11.43
C GLU A 142 -22.44 3.03 -11.56
N HIS A 143 -21.92 3.64 -10.46
CA HIS A 143 -20.59 4.25 -10.37
C HIS A 143 -19.77 3.61 -9.28
N PHE A 144 -18.48 3.38 -9.54
CA PHE A 144 -17.54 3.02 -8.49
C PHE A 144 -16.27 3.89 -8.51
N PHE A 145 -15.66 4.00 -7.35
CA PHE A 145 -14.47 4.80 -7.10
C PHE A 145 -13.34 3.89 -6.66
N TYR A 146 -12.18 4.06 -7.26
CA TYR A 146 -10.99 3.29 -6.95
C TYR A 146 -9.82 4.21 -6.63
N ALA A 147 -9.14 4.00 -5.51
CA ALA A 147 -7.98 4.79 -5.12
C ALA A 147 -6.69 3.97 -5.13
N SER A 148 -5.62 4.60 -5.59
CA SER A 148 -4.26 4.13 -5.35
C SER A 148 -3.88 4.29 -3.88
N GLY A 149 -2.98 3.46 -3.37
CA GLY A 149 -2.35 3.64 -2.06
C GLY A 149 -1.24 4.69 -2.04
N ARG A 150 -1.20 5.65 -2.97
CA ARG A 150 -0.16 6.70 -3.04
C ARG A 150 -0.71 8.11 -2.87
N SER A 151 -2.01 8.31 -2.99
CA SER A 151 -2.67 9.59 -2.71
C SER A 151 -2.55 9.96 -1.23
N SER A 152 -2.72 11.23 -0.89
CA SER A 152 -2.64 11.70 0.50
C SER A 152 -3.85 11.25 1.33
N ASN A 153 -3.76 11.37 2.65
CA ASN A 153 -4.89 11.13 3.53
C ASN A 153 -6.04 12.10 3.22
N GLU A 154 -5.71 13.35 2.95
CA GLU A 154 -6.68 14.40 2.60
C GLU A 154 -7.45 14.04 1.32
N ALA A 155 -6.76 13.62 0.28
CA ALA A 155 -7.39 13.19 -0.98
C ALA A 155 -8.23 11.92 -0.79
N GLY A 156 -7.74 10.95 -0.01
CA GLY A 156 -8.48 9.73 0.32
C GLY A 156 -9.76 10.03 1.11
N PHE A 157 -9.67 10.87 2.16
CA PHE A 157 -10.83 11.28 2.94
C PHE A 157 -11.88 11.98 2.06
N LEU A 158 -11.43 12.88 1.19
CA LEU A 158 -12.32 13.62 0.31
C LEU A 158 -12.98 12.72 -0.75
N LEU A 159 -12.27 11.71 -1.26
CA LEU A 159 -12.83 10.73 -2.21
C LEU A 159 -13.98 9.94 -1.58
N GLN A 160 -13.79 9.39 -0.38
CA GLN A 160 -14.84 8.63 0.28
C GLN A 160 -16.02 9.52 0.71
N LEU A 161 -15.74 10.75 1.14
CA LEU A 161 -16.77 11.73 1.47
C LEU A 161 -17.63 12.04 0.24
N PHE A 162 -16.99 12.32 -0.88
CA PHE A 162 -17.65 12.59 -2.15
C PHE A 162 -18.52 11.41 -2.61
N SER A 163 -17.95 10.18 -2.64
CA SER A 163 -18.69 9.00 -3.10
C SER A 163 -19.94 8.71 -2.26
N ARG A 164 -19.85 8.87 -0.93
CA ARG A 164 -20.97 8.60 -0.02
C ARG A 164 -22.05 9.69 -0.10
N LEU A 165 -21.65 10.95 -0.20
CA LEU A 165 -22.60 12.05 -0.39
C LEU A 165 -23.22 12.03 -1.79
N TYR A 166 -22.53 11.52 -2.80
CA TYR A 166 -23.10 11.21 -4.11
C TYR A 166 -24.16 10.11 -4.03
N GLY A 167 -24.06 9.19 -3.05
CA GLY A 167 -25.07 8.16 -2.77
C GLY A 167 -24.60 6.73 -2.94
N THR A 168 -23.28 6.45 -3.01
CA THR A 168 -22.77 5.08 -3.15
C THR A 168 -21.67 4.75 -2.14
N ASN A 169 -21.65 3.47 -1.70
CA ASN A 169 -20.57 2.85 -0.94
C ASN A 169 -19.59 2.09 -1.82
N TYR A 170 -19.69 2.17 -3.15
CA TYR A 170 -18.75 1.52 -4.08
C TYR A 170 -17.46 2.31 -4.20
N VAL A 171 -16.79 2.48 -3.07
CA VAL A 171 -15.51 3.17 -2.94
C VAL A 171 -14.45 2.21 -2.42
N ASN A 172 -13.40 2.02 -3.21
CA ASN A 172 -12.42 0.95 -3.07
C ASN A 172 -10.99 1.47 -3.17
N ASN A 173 -10.05 0.65 -2.76
CA ASN A 173 -8.64 0.95 -2.89
C ASN A 173 -7.83 -0.29 -3.30
N CYS A 174 -6.55 -0.07 -3.64
CA CYS A 174 -5.67 -1.13 -4.11
C CYS A 174 -5.37 -2.24 -3.07
N SER A 175 -5.73 -2.09 -1.79
CA SER A 175 -5.57 -3.15 -0.78
C SER A 175 -6.40 -4.38 -1.09
N PHE A 176 -7.51 -4.23 -1.83
CA PHE A 176 -8.36 -5.36 -2.23
C PHE A 176 -7.63 -6.33 -3.17
N TYR A 177 -6.61 -5.85 -3.90
CA TYR A 177 -5.69 -6.68 -4.68
C TYR A 177 -4.36 -6.95 -3.96
N CYS A 178 -4.18 -6.57 -2.71
CA CYS A 178 -2.88 -6.59 -2.03
C CYS A 178 -2.95 -7.31 -0.69
N HIS A 179 -3.49 -6.65 0.33
CA HIS A 179 -3.48 -7.06 1.73
C HIS A 179 -4.88 -7.20 2.36
N GLN A 180 -5.92 -7.41 1.55
CA GLN A 180 -7.27 -7.64 2.10
C GLN A 180 -7.30 -8.85 3.05
N ALA A 181 -6.66 -9.95 2.65
CA ALA A 181 -6.53 -11.13 3.48
C ALA A 181 -5.78 -10.86 4.80
N SER A 182 -4.79 -9.94 4.79
CA SER A 182 -4.12 -9.51 6.03
C SER A 182 -5.08 -8.77 6.96
N GLY A 183 -5.84 -7.82 6.41
CA GLY A 183 -6.84 -7.09 7.18
C GLY A 183 -7.91 -8.01 7.78
N SER A 184 -8.44 -8.92 6.99
CA SER A 184 -9.47 -9.88 7.42
C SER A 184 -8.93 -10.89 8.45
N GLY A 185 -7.74 -11.46 8.21
CA GLY A 185 -7.14 -12.44 9.12
C GLY A 185 -6.74 -11.83 10.47
N LEU A 186 -6.11 -10.65 10.45
CA LEU A 186 -5.76 -9.92 11.67
C LEU A 186 -7.00 -9.47 12.44
N ALA A 187 -8.01 -8.92 11.76
CA ALA A 187 -9.24 -8.46 12.41
C ALA A 187 -10.02 -9.61 13.06
N ALA A 188 -10.07 -10.77 12.41
CA ALA A 188 -10.73 -11.95 12.95
C ALA A 188 -10.02 -12.53 14.20
N SER A 189 -8.70 -12.36 14.30
CA SER A 189 -7.90 -12.92 15.40
C SER A 189 -7.58 -11.92 16.51
N LEU A 190 -7.45 -10.62 16.16
CA LEU A 190 -6.95 -9.58 17.09
C LEU A 190 -7.84 -8.32 17.14
N GLY A 191 -8.95 -8.25 16.39
CA GLY A 191 -9.79 -7.05 16.32
C GLY A 191 -9.20 -5.89 15.52
N THR A 192 -7.94 -5.96 15.07
CA THR A 192 -7.27 -4.93 14.26
C THR A 192 -6.83 -5.48 12.91
N GLY A 193 -6.82 -4.64 11.86
CA GLY A 193 -6.35 -5.01 10.51
C GLY A 193 -4.97 -4.45 10.14
N THR A 194 -4.20 -3.95 11.12
CA THR A 194 -2.90 -3.28 10.91
C THR A 194 -1.77 -3.95 11.68
N ALA A 195 -0.54 -3.50 11.49
CA ALA A 195 0.61 -3.97 12.26
C ALA A 195 0.40 -3.76 13.77
N THR A 196 0.95 -4.68 14.57
CA THR A 196 0.97 -4.57 16.04
C THR A 196 2.30 -4.02 16.57
N VAL A 197 3.23 -3.68 15.68
CA VAL A 197 4.59 -3.20 15.96
C VAL A 197 4.82 -1.84 15.33
N ASP A 198 5.72 -1.07 15.91
CA ASP A 198 6.31 0.11 15.29
C ASP A 198 7.70 -0.19 14.69
N LEU A 199 8.34 0.83 14.09
CA LEU A 199 9.66 0.64 13.49
C LEU A 199 10.77 0.42 14.54
N HIS A 200 10.63 1.01 15.73
CA HIS A 200 11.60 0.83 16.82
C HIS A 200 11.65 -0.60 17.36
N ASP A 201 10.53 -1.34 17.28
CA ASP A 201 10.50 -2.74 17.68
C ASP A 201 11.50 -3.59 16.88
N LEU A 202 11.73 -3.24 15.61
CA LEU A 202 12.70 -3.95 14.77
C LEU A 202 14.16 -3.72 15.20
N ASP A 203 14.43 -2.69 15.99
CA ASP A 203 15.78 -2.40 16.49
C ASP A 203 16.23 -3.35 17.60
N LYS A 204 15.29 -4.02 18.25
CA LYS A 204 15.57 -4.92 19.39
C LYS A 204 15.08 -6.36 19.17
N THR A 205 14.32 -6.63 18.12
CA THR A 205 13.91 -8.02 17.80
C THR A 205 15.12 -8.90 17.54
N ASP A 206 15.09 -10.15 18.00
CA ASP A 206 16.15 -11.14 17.80
C ASP A 206 15.82 -12.19 16.75
N LEU A 207 14.56 -12.27 16.34
CA LEU A 207 14.09 -13.14 15.26
C LEU A 207 13.11 -12.40 14.34
N PHE A 208 13.38 -12.46 13.04
CA PHE A 208 12.46 -11.95 12.03
C PHE A 208 12.04 -13.08 11.07
N PHE A 209 10.76 -13.37 10.99
CA PHE A 209 10.18 -14.19 9.94
C PHE A 209 9.85 -13.31 8.74
N LEU A 210 10.36 -13.65 7.57
CA LEU A 210 10.05 -13.00 6.30
C LEU A 210 9.32 -14.00 5.40
N ILE A 211 8.01 -13.82 5.25
CA ILE A 211 7.13 -14.82 4.65
C ILE A 211 6.51 -14.28 3.36
N GLY A 212 6.72 -14.98 2.24
CA GLY A 212 6.10 -14.68 0.95
C GLY A 212 6.51 -13.32 0.36
N GLY A 213 7.71 -12.84 0.64
CA GLY A 213 8.15 -11.51 0.19
C GLY A 213 9.57 -11.41 -0.31
N ASN A 214 9.83 -10.43 -1.20
CA ASN A 214 11.17 -10.06 -1.65
C ASN A 214 11.44 -8.56 -1.40
N PRO A 215 11.74 -8.16 -0.15
CA PRO A 215 12.04 -6.76 0.17
C PRO A 215 13.28 -6.22 -0.54
N ALA A 216 14.22 -7.06 -0.97
CA ALA A 216 15.36 -6.62 -1.77
C ALA A 216 14.93 -5.93 -3.09
N SER A 217 13.79 -6.34 -3.65
CA SER A 217 13.18 -5.74 -4.82
C SER A 217 12.16 -4.63 -4.45
N ASN A 218 11.26 -4.90 -3.52
CA ASN A 218 10.07 -4.08 -3.26
C ASN A 218 10.26 -3.05 -2.15
N HIS A 219 11.02 -3.38 -1.10
CA HIS A 219 11.26 -2.57 0.08
C HIS A 219 12.76 -2.51 0.43
N PRO A 220 13.64 -2.00 -0.45
CA PRO A 220 15.11 -2.15 -0.28
C PRO A 220 15.66 -1.62 1.05
N ARG A 221 14.97 -0.68 1.71
CA ARG A 221 15.38 -0.19 3.03
C ARG A 221 15.14 -1.19 4.15
N LEU A 222 14.14 -2.06 4.04
CA LEU A 222 13.94 -3.16 4.99
C LEU A 222 15.16 -4.10 5.01
N MET A 223 15.88 -4.22 3.89
CA MET A 223 17.11 -5.00 3.85
C MET A 223 18.19 -4.46 4.79
N ARG A 224 18.24 -3.14 5.01
CA ARG A 224 19.12 -2.53 6.01
C ARG A 224 18.72 -2.95 7.43
N THR A 225 17.44 -2.94 7.74
CA THR A 225 16.92 -3.41 9.03
C THR A 225 17.25 -4.89 9.26
N LEU A 226 17.02 -5.75 8.26
CA LEU A 226 17.37 -7.18 8.35
C LEU A 226 18.90 -7.38 8.52
N MET A 227 19.72 -6.61 7.82
CA MET A 227 21.17 -6.60 8.04
C MET A 227 21.53 -6.23 9.48
N GLN A 228 20.89 -5.22 10.05
CA GLN A 228 21.13 -4.82 11.45
C GLN A 228 20.74 -5.91 12.44
N ILE A 229 19.59 -6.58 12.23
CA ILE A 229 19.19 -7.75 13.02
C ILE A 229 20.28 -8.83 12.96
N ARG A 230 20.77 -9.14 11.76
CA ARG A 230 21.85 -10.13 11.55
C ARG A 230 23.15 -9.75 12.27
N ARG A 231 23.53 -8.48 12.25
CA ARG A 231 24.76 -7.98 12.91
C ARG A 231 24.70 -8.05 14.41
N ARG A 232 23.52 -7.93 15.00
CA ARG A 232 23.31 -8.11 16.46
C ARG A 232 23.26 -9.58 16.88
N GLY A 233 23.48 -10.52 15.97
CA GLY A 233 23.38 -11.96 16.24
C GLY A 233 21.96 -12.53 16.06
N GLY A 234 20.99 -11.69 15.73
CA GLY A 234 19.61 -12.10 15.49
C GLY A 234 19.49 -13.01 14.25
N LYS A 235 18.36 -13.68 14.15
CA LYS A 235 18.06 -14.64 13.08
C LYS A 235 17.03 -14.06 12.12
N VAL A 236 17.11 -14.47 10.84
CA VAL A 236 16.13 -14.18 9.81
C VAL A 236 15.74 -15.48 9.13
N ILE A 237 14.48 -15.89 9.34
CA ILE A 237 13.89 -17.07 8.69
C ILE A 237 13.14 -16.58 7.46
N VAL A 238 13.53 -17.05 6.29
CA VAL A 238 12.86 -16.73 5.02
C VAL A 238 12.02 -17.92 4.59
N ILE A 239 10.74 -17.67 4.34
CA ILE A 239 9.79 -18.64 3.76
C ILE A 239 9.35 -18.09 2.41
N ASN A 240 9.85 -18.68 1.32
CA ASN A 240 9.60 -18.22 -0.05
C ASN A 240 9.86 -19.36 -1.03
N PRO A 241 8.94 -19.70 -1.94
CA PRO A 241 9.11 -20.81 -2.88
C PRO A 241 10.28 -20.61 -3.84
N VAL A 242 10.70 -19.36 -4.09
CA VAL A 242 11.83 -19.02 -4.95
C VAL A 242 13.02 -18.53 -4.12
N LYS A 243 14.19 -19.06 -4.38
CA LYS A 243 15.43 -18.63 -3.71
C LYS A 243 15.92 -17.32 -4.31
N GLU A 244 15.49 -16.22 -3.74
CA GLU A 244 15.83 -14.87 -4.18
C GLU A 244 17.25 -14.48 -3.78
N ILE A 245 18.06 -14.02 -4.74
CA ILE A 245 19.47 -13.65 -4.51
C ILE A 245 19.60 -12.64 -3.36
N GLY A 246 18.74 -11.62 -3.34
CA GLY A 246 18.80 -10.57 -2.34
C GLY A 246 18.41 -11.01 -0.93
N LEU A 247 17.69 -12.12 -0.78
CA LEU A 247 17.36 -12.71 0.53
C LEU A 247 18.44 -13.65 1.03
N VAL A 248 19.28 -14.16 0.14
CA VAL A 248 20.49 -14.93 0.49
C VAL A 248 21.61 -13.96 0.88
N ASN A 249 21.99 -13.07 -0.05
CA ASN A 249 23.04 -12.09 0.19
C ASN A 249 22.67 -10.73 -0.40
N PHE A 250 22.81 -9.67 0.40
CA PHE A 250 22.48 -8.31 -0.01
C PHE A 250 23.59 -7.33 0.40
N SER A 251 23.97 -6.46 -0.53
CA SER A 251 24.89 -5.34 -0.28
C SER A 251 24.08 -4.05 -0.08
N VAL A 252 24.07 -3.55 1.16
CA VAL A 252 23.40 -2.28 1.51
C VAL A 252 24.27 -1.11 1.04
N PRO A 253 23.81 -0.26 0.10
CA PRO A 253 24.65 0.80 -0.47
C PRO A 253 25.09 1.88 0.53
N SER A 254 24.33 2.09 1.60
CA SER A 254 24.61 3.07 2.64
C SER A 254 25.46 2.55 3.80
N ASP A 255 25.96 1.31 3.69
CA ASP A 255 26.79 0.67 4.70
C ASP A 255 28.09 0.14 4.06
N VAL A 256 29.22 0.65 4.48
CA VAL A 256 30.53 0.39 3.87
C VAL A 256 30.89 -1.09 3.88
N LEU A 257 30.73 -1.76 5.03
CA LEU A 257 31.07 -3.19 5.14
C LEU A 257 30.15 -4.05 4.28
N SER A 258 28.85 -3.77 4.30
CA SER A 258 27.89 -4.49 3.47
C SER A 258 28.07 -4.21 1.99
N LEU A 259 28.47 -2.98 1.61
CA LEU A 259 28.73 -2.60 0.22
C LEU A 259 29.84 -3.44 -0.42
N PHE A 260 30.93 -3.67 0.31
CA PHE A 260 32.09 -4.40 -0.20
C PHE A 260 31.96 -5.92 -0.03
N PHE A 261 31.46 -6.40 1.08
CA PHE A 261 31.45 -7.82 1.42
C PHE A 261 30.08 -8.49 1.32
N GLY A 262 29.01 -7.71 1.18
CA GLY A 262 27.63 -8.20 1.28
C GLY A 262 27.24 -8.56 2.71
N THR A 263 26.00 -8.97 2.89
CA THR A 263 25.49 -9.49 4.16
C THR A 263 24.61 -10.70 3.88
N ASN A 264 24.91 -11.82 4.52
CA ASN A 264 24.03 -12.98 4.51
C ASN A 264 22.78 -12.67 5.33
N ILE A 265 21.64 -12.55 4.65
CA ILE A 265 20.36 -12.15 5.24
C ILE A 265 19.68 -13.35 5.90
N ALA A 266 19.30 -14.35 5.11
CA ALA A 266 18.64 -15.55 5.64
C ALA A 266 19.59 -16.38 6.50
N THR A 267 19.13 -16.78 7.69
CA THR A 267 19.77 -17.85 8.48
C THR A 267 19.20 -19.21 8.11
N HIS A 268 17.89 -19.24 7.88
CA HIS A 268 17.17 -20.42 7.39
C HIS A 268 16.34 -19.98 6.19
N TYR A 269 16.29 -20.81 5.16
CA TYR A 269 15.56 -20.55 3.94
C TYR A 269 14.69 -21.77 3.59
N LEU A 270 13.38 -21.64 3.80
CA LEU A 270 12.42 -22.69 3.48
C LEU A 270 11.75 -22.35 2.15
N GLN A 271 11.64 -23.35 1.28
CA GLN A 271 11.02 -23.22 -0.05
C GLN A 271 9.75 -24.10 -0.12
N PRO A 272 8.63 -23.67 0.49
CA PRO A 272 7.40 -24.47 0.46
C PRO A 272 6.85 -24.57 -0.96
N HIS A 273 6.03 -25.57 -1.19
CA HIS A 273 5.15 -25.61 -2.35
C HIS A 273 4.27 -24.36 -2.38
N ILE A 274 3.92 -23.89 -3.58
CA ILE A 274 2.95 -22.79 -3.70
C ILE A 274 1.61 -23.25 -3.13
N GLY A 275 1.10 -22.52 -2.12
CA GLY A 275 -0.10 -22.90 -1.37
C GLY A 275 0.17 -23.77 -0.13
N GLY A 276 1.40 -24.25 0.07
CA GLY A 276 1.81 -25.09 1.21
C GLY A 276 2.18 -24.33 2.48
N ASP A 277 2.07 -22.99 2.47
CA ASP A 277 2.41 -22.15 3.62
C ASP A 277 1.61 -22.51 4.87
N LEU A 278 0.32 -22.79 4.72
CA LEU A 278 -0.55 -23.14 5.84
C LEU A 278 -0.10 -24.43 6.55
N ALA A 279 0.23 -25.47 5.78
CA ALA A 279 0.73 -26.74 6.31
C ALA A 279 2.09 -26.55 7.03
N LEU A 280 3.00 -25.74 6.44
CA LEU A 280 4.28 -25.41 7.07
C LEU A 280 4.09 -24.71 8.41
N LEU A 281 3.24 -23.67 8.48
CA LEU A 281 2.98 -22.90 9.69
C LEU A 281 2.35 -23.76 10.78
N TYR A 282 1.43 -24.65 10.39
CA TYR A 282 0.83 -25.63 11.32
C TYR A 282 1.85 -26.66 11.79
N GLY A 283 2.80 -27.08 10.92
CA GLY A 283 3.89 -27.96 11.34
C GLY A 283 4.79 -27.34 12.42
N ILE A 284 5.13 -26.04 12.27
CA ILE A 284 5.88 -25.31 13.31
C ILE A 284 5.07 -25.23 14.61
N ALA A 285 3.77 -24.88 14.52
CA ALA A 285 2.89 -24.79 15.67
C ALA A 285 2.74 -26.13 16.40
N LYS A 286 2.56 -27.23 15.65
CA LYS A 286 2.46 -28.58 16.17
C LYS A 286 3.69 -28.98 16.98
N LEU A 287 4.89 -28.73 16.45
CA LEU A 287 6.14 -29.01 17.18
C LEU A 287 6.28 -28.19 18.47
N LEU A 288 5.91 -26.92 18.45
CA LEU A 288 5.96 -26.08 19.66
C LEU A 288 5.04 -26.62 20.76
N ILE A 289 3.86 -27.13 20.39
CA ILE A 289 2.89 -27.72 21.33
C ILE A 289 3.39 -29.09 21.81
N GLU A 290 3.78 -29.99 20.90
CA GLU A 290 4.31 -31.34 21.23
C GLU A 290 5.52 -31.27 22.20
N GLN A 291 6.35 -30.23 22.05
CA GLN A 291 7.57 -30.04 22.84
C GLN A 291 7.37 -29.11 24.07
N ASN A 292 6.12 -28.71 24.33
CA ASN A 292 5.79 -27.77 25.43
C ASN A 292 6.61 -26.45 25.38
N GLN A 293 6.83 -25.91 24.15
CA GLN A 293 7.58 -24.67 23.89
C GLN A 293 6.65 -23.47 23.70
N VAL A 294 5.47 -23.50 24.30
CA VAL A 294 4.46 -22.43 24.26
C VAL A 294 4.52 -21.57 25.51
N ASP A 295 4.04 -20.35 25.46
CA ASP A 295 3.85 -19.48 26.62
C ASP A 295 2.47 -19.76 27.24
N GLN A 296 2.44 -20.74 28.14
CA GLN A 296 1.20 -21.21 28.74
C GLN A 296 0.48 -20.11 29.54
N SER A 297 1.21 -19.25 30.24
CA SER A 297 0.65 -18.15 31.02
C SER A 297 -0.03 -17.11 30.14
N PHE A 298 0.59 -16.77 29.01
CA PHE A 298 0.00 -15.88 28.02
C PHE A 298 -1.25 -16.47 27.36
N LEU A 299 -1.19 -17.76 27.00
CA LEU A 299 -2.32 -18.46 26.38
C LEU A 299 -3.55 -18.47 27.30
N GLU A 300 -3.37 -18.77 28.58
CA GLU A 300 -4.46 -18.79 29.56
C GLU A 300 -5.04 -17.41 29.88
N ALA A 301 -4.17 -16.38 29.92
CA ALA A 301 -4.59 -15.05 30.31
C ALA A 301 -5.17 -14.20 29.16
N SER A 302 -4.75 -14.46 27.91
CA SER A 302 -4.94 -13.50 26.80
C SER A 302 -5.47 -14.13 25.51
N THR A 303 -5.82 -15.41 25.50
CA THR A 303 -6.32 -16.08 24.28
C THR A 303 -7.53 -16.96 24.56
N GLU A 304 -8.26 -17.25 23.50
CA GLU A 304 -9.37 -18.21 23.47
C GLU A 304 -9.21 -19.19 22.31
N GLY A 305 -9.90 -20.33 22.33
CA GLY A 305 -9.87 -21.33 21.25
C GLY A 305 -8.57 -22.15 21.19
N VAL A 306 -7.75 -22.15 22.26
CA VAL A 306 -6.46 -22.85 22.29
C VAL A 306 -6.65 -24.37 22.22
N GLN A 307 -7.67 -24.90 22.90
CA GLN A 307 -7.91 -26.36 22.92
C GLN A 307 -8.41 -26.87 21.57
N GLU A 308 -9.29 -26.12 20.92
CA GLU A 308 -9.78 -26.42 19.57
C GLU A 308 -8.63 -26.39 18.56
N PHE A 309 -7.72 -25.42 18.68
CA PHE A 309 -6.54 -25.34 17.82
C PHE A 309 -5.58 -26.51 18.05
N LYS A 310 -5.36 -26.93 19.30
CA LYS A 310 -4.56 -28.13 19.63
C LYS A 310 -5.17 -29.37 19.02
N THR A 311 -6.48 -29.58 19.21
CA THR A 311 -7.18 -30.73 18.65
C THR A 311 -7.07 -30.81 17.13
N MET A 312 -7.26 -29.68 16.45
CA MET A 312 -7.09 -29.62 14.99
C MET A 312 -5.66 -29.97 14.54
N LEU A 313 -4.64 -29.53 15.30
CA LEU A 313 -3.24 -29.87 15.00
C LEU A 313 -2.94 -31.37 15.30
N ASP A 314 -3.54 -31.96 16.32
CA ASP A 314 -3.36 -33.39 16.65
C ASP A 314 -3.89 -34.28 15.54
N GLU A 315 -5.01 -33.91 14.91
CA GLU A 315 -5.61 -34.64 13.78
C GLU A 315 -4.76 -34.52 12.49
N LEU A 316 -3.90 -33.50 12.38
CA LEU A 316 -3.08 -33.27 11.19
C LEU A 316 -1.82 -34.15 11.23
N SER A 317 -1.74 -35.15 10.33
CA SER A 317 -0.59 -36.05 10.25
C SER A 317 0.68 -35.37 9.74
N TRP A 318 1.86 -35.84 10.14
CA TRP A 318 3.13 -35.37 9.63
C TRP A 318 3.29 -35.63 8.13
N ASP A 319 2.80 -36.78 7.63
CA ASP A 319 2.81 -37.10 6.20
C ASP A 319 2.06 -36.03 5.38
N THR A 320 0.91 -35.58 5.89
CA THR A 320 0.14 -34.50 5.25
C THR A 320 0.91 -33.18 5.28
N ILE A 321 1.51 -32.81 6.42
CA ILE A 321 2.28 -31.59 6.57
C ILE A 321 3.47 -31.57 5.59
N GLU A 322 4.26 -32.65 5.54
CA GLU A 322 5.41 -32.75 4.65
C GLU A 322 5.01 -32.74 3.17
N LYS A 323 3.96 -33.48 2.82
CA LYS A 323 3.45 -33.56 1.44
C LYS A 323 2.93 -32.21 0.96
N ASP A 324 2.10 -31.55 1.76
CA ASP A 324 1.44 -30.30 1.35
C ASP A 324 2.41 -29.11 1.37
N SER A 325 3.27 -29.04 2.40
CA SER A 325 4.28 -27.97 2.48
C SER A 325 5.47 -28.18 1.54
N GLY A 326 5.82 -29.43 1.23
CA GLY A 326 7.06 -29.79 0.53
C GLY A 326 8.32 -29.61 1.40
N ILE A 327 8.15 -29.44 2.72
CA ILE A 327 9.24 -29.24 3.69
C ILE A 327 9.29 -30.41 4.64
N SER A 328 10.47 -31.03 4.81
CA SER A 328 10.63 -32.16 5.72
C SER A 328 10.43 -31.78 7.18
N LYS A 329 9.95 -32.73 8.00
CA LYS A 329 9.81 -32.54 9.45
C LYS A 329 11.11 -32.06 10.09
N ALA A 330 12.25 -32.54 9.63
CA ALA A 330 13.58 -32.12 10.14
C ALA A 330 13.84 -30.62 9.90
N GLN A 331 13.51 -30.10 8.73
CA GLN A 331 13.66 -28.67 8.42
C GLN A 331 12.66 -27.81 9.22
N ILE A 332 11.43 -28.30 9.42
CA ILE A 332 10.43 -27.65 10.26
C ILE A 332 10.92 -27.61 11.72
N GLN A 333 11.52 -28.69 12.20
CA GLN A 333 12.10 -28.78 13.56
C GLN A 333 13.21 -27.75 13.76
N GLU A 334 14.13 -27.59 12.80
CA GLU A 334 15.19 -26.57 12.89
C GLU A 334 14.62 -25.16 13.09
N VAL A 335 13.55 -24.83 12.36
CA VAL A 335 12.86 -23.53 12.50
C VAL A 335 12.12 -23.40 13.82
N ALA A 336 11.42 -24.46 14.24
CA ALA A 336 10.73 -24.49 15.52
C ALA A 336 11.72 -24.30 16.69
N ASP A 337 12.88 -24.95 16.64
CA ASP A 337 13.95 -24.81 17.65
C ASP A 337 14.51 -23.38 17.73
N VAL A 338 14.71 -22.73 16.58
CA VAL A 338 15.15 -21.33 16.51
C VAL A 338 14.09 -20.42 17.12
N TYR A 339 12.83 -20.64 16.77
CA TYR A 339 11.73 -19.84 17.27
C TYR A 339 11.51 -20.08 18.79
N ALA A 340 11.59 -21.32 19.25
CA ALA A 340 11.48 -21.67 20.65
C ALA A 340 12.54 -20.97 21.55
N LYS A 341 13.73 -20.73 21.02
CA LYS A 341 14.84 -20.05 21.73
C LYS A 341 14.78 -18.53 21.64
N SER A 342 13.98 -17.97 20.73
CA SER A 342 13.90 -16.51 20.57
C SER A 342 13.13 -15.86 21.72
N LYS A 343 13.57 -14.67 22.12
CA LYS A 343 12.88 -13.85 23.13
C LYS A 343 11.86 -12.92 22.51
N ASN A 344 12.21 -12.37 21.35
CA ASN A 344 11.41 -11.38 20.63
C ASN A 344 11.36 -11.72 19.15
N ALA A 345 10.18 -12.04 18.64
CA ALA A 345 9.99 -12.39 17.24
C ALA A 345 9.01 -11.43 16.54
N VAL A 346 9.37 -10.99 15.35
CA VAL A 346 8.48 -10.24 14.46
C VAL A 346 8.19 -11.09 13.22
N PHE A 347 6.90 -11.21 12.89
CA PHE A 347 6.42 -11.90 11.71
C PHE A 347 6.06 -10.89 10.63
N GLY A 348 6.89 -10.81 9.58
CA GLY A 348 6.65 -9.95 8.43
C GLY A 348 6.23 -10.78 7.21
N TRP A 349 5.11 -10.43 6.55
CA TRP A 349 4.64 -11.11 5.35
C TRP A 349 4.18 -10.15 4.27
N THR A 350 4.16 -10.65 3.02
CA THR A 350 3.72 -9.88 1.85
C THR A 350 2.67 -10.65 1.03
N MET A 351 2.45 -10.21 -0.21
CA MET A 351 1.42 -10.78 -1.09
C MET A 351 1.64 -12.26 -1.44
N GLY A 352 2.84 -12.81 -1.29
CA GLY A 352 3.07 -14.27 -1.41
C GLY A 352 2.25 -15.09 -0.42
N ILE A 353 1.74 -14.48 0.66
CA ILE A 353 0.83 -15.09 1.63
C ILE A 353 -0.64 -14.77 1.33
N THR A 354 -0.92 -13.55 0.85
CA THR A 354 -2.30 -13.06 0.72
C THR A 354 -2.94 -13.39 -0.63
N HIS A 355 -2.15 -13.56 -1.70
CA HIS A 355 -2.62 -13.89 -3.05
C HIS A 355 -2.86 -15.39 -3.25
N HIS A 356 -3.58 -16.00 -2.32
CA HIS A 356 -3.98 -17.40 -2.34
C HIS A 356 -5.46 -17.54 -2.01
N LEU A 357 -6.06 -18.66 -2.40
CA LEU A 357 -7.43 -19.01 -2.00
C LEU A 357 -7.57 -19.01 -0.46
N ASN A 358 -6.55 -19.51 0.24
CA ASN A 358 -6.48 -19.55 1.71
C ASN A 358 -5.70 -18.36 2.31
N GLY A 359 -5.60 -17.22 1.63
CA GLY A 359 -4.82 -16.08 2.11
C GLY A 359 -5.18 -15.61 3.52
N THR A 360 -6.47 -15.57 3.85
CA THR A 360 -6.96 -15.22 5.20
C THR A 360 -6.54 -16.29 6.23
N SER A 361 -6.65 -17.57 5.90
CA SER A 361 -6.23 -18.69 6.78
C SER A 361 -4.72 -18.69 7.01
N ASN A 362 -3.92 -18.38 5.98
CA ASN A 362 -2.47 -18.21 6.13
C ASN A 362 -2.13 -17.12 7.14
N VAL A 363 -2.80 -15.97 7.08
CA VAL A 363 -2.59 -14.88 8.04
C VAL A 363 -3.00 -15.29 9.44
N ARG A 364 -4.14 -15.95 9.61
CA ARG A 364 -4.57 -16.49 10.92
C ARG A 364 -3.57 -17.50 11.49
N ALA A 365 -2.99 -18.36 10.65
CA ALA A 365 -1.94 -19.30 11.09
C ALA A 365 -0.66 -18.56 11.56
N ILE A 366 -0.26 -17.48 10.89
CA ILE A 366 0.83 -16.61 11.37
C ILE A 366 0.49 -15.98 12.72
N VAL A 367 -0.73 -15.48 12.89
CA VAL A 367 -1.20 -14.93 14.18
C VAL A 367 -1.17 -15.99 15.27
N ASN A 368 -1.73 -17.19 15.02
CA ASN A 368 -1.73 -18.28 15.98
C ASN A 368 -0.31 -18.68 16.39
N LEU A 369 0.63 -18.72 15.43
CA LEU A 369 2.03 -19.01 15.71
C LEU A 369 2.67 -17.94 16.62
N ALA A 370 2.35 -16.67 16.42
CA ALA A 370 2.79 -15.59 17.27
C ALA A 370 2.17 -15.66 18.68
N LEU A 371 0.87 -15.96 18.78
CA LEU A 371 0.15 -16.08 20.04
C LEU A 371 0.66 -17.26 20.89
N LEU A 372 1.00 -18.42 20.28
CA LEU A 372 1.53 -19.58 21.00
C LEU A 372 2.74 -19.24 21.89
N ARG A 373 3.49 -18.21 21.57
CA ARG A 373 4.67 -17.78 22.33
C ARG A 373 4.56 -16.37 22.89
N GLY A 374 3.38 -15.80 22.99
CA GLY A 374 3.16 -14.47 23.53
C GLY A 374 3.93 -13.39 22.78
N MET A 375 4.04 -13.49 21.43
CA MET A 375 4.76 -12.52 20.59
C MET A 375 3.88 -11.34 20.16
N VAL A 376 2.78 -11.11 20.82
CA VAL A 376 1.87 -9.97 20.61
C VAL A 376 1.65 -9.28 21.94
N GLY A 377 1.60 -7.95 21.96
CA GLY A 377 1.37 -7.18 23.17
C GLY A 377 2.61 -6.88 24.02
N LYS A 378 3.82 -7.14 23.49
CA LYS A 378 5.08 -6.78 24.12
C LYS A 378 6.02 -6.07 23.15
N PRO A 379 6.93 -5.20 23.63
CA PRO A 379 7.90 -4.52 22.80
C PRO A 379 8.80 -5.49 22.02
N SER A 380 9.20 -5.07 20.82
CA SER A 380 10.12 -5.78 19.92
C SER A 380 9.61 -7.13 19.38
N SER A 381 8.30 -7.39 19.49
CA SER A 381 7.65 -8.59 19.03
C SER A 381 6.30 -8.25 18.41
N GLY A 382 5.86 -8.99 17.40
CA GLY A 382 4.52 -8.85 16.83
C GLY A 382 4.41 -9.15 15.35
N LEU A 383 3.40 -8.55 14.75
CA LEU A 383 2.87 -8.86 13.44
C LEU A 383 3.01 -7.65 12.53
N LEU A 384 3.59 -7.87 11.35
CA LEU A 384 3.90 -6.82 10.39
C LEU A 384 3.45 -7.21 8.98
N PRO A 385 2.22 -6.89 8.56
CA PRO A 385 1.86 -6.94 7.15
C PRO A 385 2.70 -5.91 6.38
N ILE A 386 3.66 -6.37 5.58
CA ILE A 386 4.58 -5.51 4.83
C ILE A 386 3.84 -4.96 3.61
N ARG A 387 3.12 -3.86 3.81
CA ARG A 387 2.30 -3.22 2.78
C ARG A 387 3.14 -2.59 1.67
N GLY A 388 2.60 -2.57 0.45
CA GLY A 388 3.31 -2.09 -0.74
C GLY A 388 3.38 -0.57 -0.83
N HIS A 389 2.27 0.08 -1.11
CA HIS A 389 2.21 1.50 -1.43
C HIS A 389 2.36 2.40 -0.20
N SER A 390 2.91 3.61 -0.43
CA SER A 390 3.35 4.54 0.63
C SER A 390 2.25 4.98 1.59
N ASN A 391 1.01 5.04 1.16
CA ASN A 391 -0.15 5.45 1.96
C ASN A 391 -1.34 4.49 1.85
N VAL A 392 -1.12 3.24 1.46
CA VAL A 392 -2.23 2.30 1.30
C VAL A 392 -2.97 2.05 2.63
N GLN A 393 -2.26 2.12 3.75
CA GLN A 393 -2.85 2.01 5.07
C GLN A 393 -3.68 3.26 5.41
N GLY A 394 -3.12 4.46 5.17
CA GLY A 394 -3.81 5.72 5.38
C GLY A 394 -5.07 5.88 4.52
N ILE A 395 -5.02 5.48 3.25
CA ILE A 395 -6.20 5.48 2.36
C ILE A 395 -7.33 4.63 2.97
N GLY A 396 -7.01 3.43 3.47
CA GLY A 396 -7.99 2.59 4.19
C GLY A 396 -8.48 3.24 5.48
N SER A 397 -7.58 3.85 6.26
CA SER A 397 -7.91 4.57 7.50
C SER A 397 -8.82 5.77 7.26
N MET A 398 -8.66 6.46 6.13
CA MET A 398 -9.51 7.58 5.72
C MET A 398 -10.89 7.17 5.23
N GLY A 399 -11.21 5.88 5.20
CA GLY A 399 -12.53 5.37 4.86
C GLY A 399 -12.74 5.05 3.38
N VAL A 400 -11.67 4.94 2.58
CA VAL A 400 -11.78 4.47 1.19
C VAL A 400 -11.90 2.94 1.20
N VAL A 401 -13.03 2.48 1.68
CA VAL A 401 -13.43 1.07 1.81
C VAL A 401 -14.93 0.95 1.55
N PRO A 402 -15.43 -0.18 1.05
CA PRO A 402 -16.87 -0.32 0.76
C PRO A 402 -17.74 -0.28 2.01
N ASN A 403 -17.20 -0.69 3.16
CA ASN A 403 -17.95 -0.73 4.42
C ASN A 403 -17.17 0.03 5.50
N LEU A 404 -17.71 1.16 5.95
CA LEU A 404 -17.16 1.87 7.10
C LEU A 404 -17.47 1.14 8.40
N LYS A 405 -16.53 1.19 9.35
CA LYS A 405 -16.83 0.80 10.74
C LYS A 405 -17.90 1.72 11.29
N GLU A 406 -18.80 1.18 12.10
CA GLU A 406 -19.96 1.89 12.61
C GLU A 406 -19.60 3.21 13.34
N LYS A 407 -18.57 3.19 14.19
CA LYS A 407 -18.10 4.39 14.89
C LYS A 407 -17.70 5.50 13.92
N PHE A 408 -17.00 5.15 12.82
CA PHE A 408 -16.62 6.15 11.81
C PHE A 408 -17.84 6.70 11.10
N LEU A 409 -18.75 5.82 10.66
CA LEU A 409 -19.97 6.23 9.96
C LEU A 409 -20.84 7.14 10.84
N ASN A 410 -21.04 6.78 12.11
CA ASN A 410 -21.80 7.59 13.06
C ASN A 410 -21.16 8.97 13.32
N ASN A 411 -19.83 9.03 13.45
CA ASN A 411 -19.11 10.31 13.57
C ASN A 411 -19.31 11.17 12.31
N LEU A 412 -19.22 10.57 11.13
CA LEU A 412 -19.35 11.28 9.85
C LEU A 412 -20.79 11.84 9.68
N GLU A 413 -21.82 11.03 9.94
CA GLU A 413 -23.21 11.47 9.89
C GLU A 413 -23.52 12.55 10.95
N GLY A 414 -22.98 12.38 12.16
CA GLY A 414 -23.12 13.36 13.23
C GLY A 414 -22.50 14.71 12.89
N TYR A 415 -21.32 14.70 12.24
CA TYR A 415 -20.65 15.91 11.77
C TYR A 415 -21.44 16.60 10.64
N LEU A 416 -21.84 15.83 9.63
CA LEU A 416 -22.55 16.35 8.45
C LEU A 416 -24.02 16.67 8.71
N LYS A 417 -24.61 16.14 9.78
CA LYS A 417 -26.05 16.20 10.07
C LYS A 417 -26.90 15.68 8.90
N THR A 418 -26.44 14.60 8.28
CA THR A 418 -27.13 13.95 7.16
C THR A 418 -26.95 12.43 7.26
N THR A 419 -27.89 11.70 6.66
CA THR A 419 -27.83 10.23 6.58
C THR A 419 -27.07 9.82 5.33
N LEU A 420 -26.17 8.85 5.47
CA LEU A 420 -25.38 8.28 4.39
C LEU A 420 -25.90 6.89 3.99
N PRO A 421 -25.51 6.36 2.81
CA PRO A 421 -25.90 5.02 2.38
C PRO A 421 -25.48 3.95 3.41
N ARG A 422 -26.42 3.09 3.81
CA ARG A 422 -26.22 2.01 4.79
C ARG A 422 -26.06 0.62 4.14
N SER A 423 -26.44 0.49 2.86
CA SER A 423 -26.26 -0.76 2.13
C SER A 423 -24.78 -1.11 2.01
N PRO A 424 -24.38 -2.39 2.16
CA PRO A 424 -23.00 -2.80 1.95
C PRO A 424 -22.50 -2.41 0.56
N GLY A 425 -21.28 -1.88 0.49
CA GLY A 425 -20.63 -1.60 -0.78
C GLY A 425 -20.05 -2.87 -1.41
N LEU A 426 -19.91 -2.85 -2.72
CA LEU A 426 -19.16 -3.86 -3.44
C LEU A 426 -17.65 -3.62 -3.29
N ASP A 427 -16.87 -4.66 -3.08
CA ASP A 427 -15.41 -4.58 -3.11
C ASP A 427 -14.88 -4.42 -4.54
N THR A 428 -13.56 -4.28 -4.71
CA THR A 428 -12.97 -4.02 -6.02
C THR A 428 -13.25 -5.13 -7.03
N MET A 429 -13.15 -6.41 -6.64
CA MET A 429 -13.44 -7.52 -7.55
C MET A 429 -14.93 -7.60 -7.88
N ALA A 430 -15.79 -7.40 -6.90
CA ALA A 430 -17.24 -7.38 -7.11
C ALA A 430 -17.66 -6.19 -8.00
N CYS A 431 -17.02 -5.00 -7.86
CA CYS A 431 -17.20 -3.89 -8.78
C CYS A 431 -16.76 -4.24 -10.21
N MET A 432 -15.62 -4.90 -10.38
CA MET A 432 -15.14 -5.33 -11.70
C MET A 432 -16.04 -6.40 -12.32
N GLN A 433 -16.56 -7.34 -11.52
CA GLN A 433 -17.54 -8.32 -11.98
C GLN A 433 -18.86 -7.65 -12.40
N ALA A 434 -19.39 -6.75 -11.57
CA ALA A 434 -20.58 -5.97 -11.93
C ALA A 434 -20.36 -5.11 -13.18
N THR A 435 -19.13 -4.64 -13.40
CA THR A 435 -18.74 -3.96 -14.65
C THR A 435 -18.78 -4.92 -15.83
N TYR A 436 -18.21 -6.12 -15.68
CA TYR A 436 -18.26 -7.17 -16.70
C TYR A 436 -19.70 -7.58 -17.06
N ASP A 437 -20.59 -7.59 -16.08
CA ASP A 437 -22.02 -7.89 -16.25
C ASP A 437 -22.82 -6.69 -16.81
N GLY A 438 -22.18 -5.54 -17.04
CA GLY A 438 -22.81 -4.34 -17.62
C GLY A 438 -23.64 -3.50 -16.64
N GLN A 439 -23.55 -3.80 -15.35
CA GLN A 439 -24.27 -3.09 -14.29
C GLN A 439 -23.64 -1.75 -13.91
N MET A 440 -22.32 -1.60 -14.14
CA MET A 440 -21.62 -0.33 -13.91
C MET A 440 -21.53 0.49 -15.20
N LYS A 441 -21.66 1.81 -15.04
CA LYS A 441 -21.59 2.78 -16.14
C LYS A 441 -20.33 3.62 -16.09
N ALA A 442 -19.82 3.93 -14.90
CA ALA A 442 -18.60 4.71 -14.81
C ALA A 442 -17.67 4.29 -13.67
N ALA A 443 -16.38 4.52 -13.90
CA ALA A 443 -15.32 4.36 -12.90
C ALA A 443 -14.51 5.65 -12.75
N PHE A 444 -14.19 6.00 -11.50
CA PHE A 444 -13.31 7.11 -11.16
C PHE A 444 -12.08 6.58 -10.42
N CYS A 445 -10.89 6.70 -11.05
CA CYS A 445 -9.64 6.15 -10.53
C CYS A 445 -8.73 7.26 -10.02
N LEU A 446 -8.62 7.39 -8.68
CA LEU A 446 -7.72 8.33 -8.01
C LEU A 446 -6.32 7.72 -7.95
N GLY A 447 -5.49 8.05 -8.93
CA GLY A 447 -4.16 7.45 -9.10
C GLY A 447 -4.19 5.97 -9.48
N GLY A 448 -3.00 5.38 -9.57
CA GLY A 448 -2.82 3.95 -9.82
C GLY A 448 -3.10 3.53 -11.27
N ASN A 449 -3.34 2.24 -11.43
CA ASN A 449 -3.61 1.59 -12.69
C ASN A 449 -4.57 0.41 -12.44
N LEU A 450 -5.87 0.68 -12.49
CA LEU A 450 -6.90 -0.33 -12.21
C LEU A 450 -6.76 -1.54 -13.15
N PHE A 451 -6.54 -1.32 -14.45
CA PHE A 451 -6.30 -2.39 -15.42
C PHE A 451 -5.11 -3.28 -15.02
N GLY A 452 -3.94 -2.67 -14.78
CA GLY A 452 -2.72 -3.42 -14.47
C GLY A 452 -2.65 -3.97 -13.04
N SER A 453 -3.59 -3.61 -12.17
CA SER A 453 -3.72 -4.15 -10.80
C SER A 453 -4.57 -5.42 -10.75
N ASN A 454 -5.37 -5.68 -11.78
CA ASN A 454 -6.19 -6.88 -11.86
C ASN A 454 -5.31 -8.13 -12.06
N PRO A 455 -5.67 -9.26 -11.44
CA PRO A 455 -4.95 -10.53 -11.65
C PRO A 455 -5.13 -11.09 -13.06
N ASP A 456 -6.24 -10.78 -13.73
CA ASP A 456 -6.54 -11.13 -15.12
C ASP A 456 -6.68 -9.85 -15.96
N SER A 457 -5.68 -9.58 -16.81
CA SER A 457 -5.65 -8.40 -17.67
C SER A 457 -6.69 -8.43 -18.79
N ASN A 458 -7.04 -9.62 -19.29
CA ASN A 458 -8.08 -9.75 -20.33
C ASN A 458 -9.45 -9.46 -19.74
N PHE A 459 -9.77 -10.07 -18.61
CA PHE A 459 -11.00 -9.76 -17.85
C PHE A 459 -11.10 -8.28 -17.52
N ALA A 460 -9.99 -7.65 -17.10
CA ALA A 460 -9.97 -6.23 -16.78
C ALA A 460 -10.25 -5.35 -18.00
N ALA A 461 -9.65 -5.66 -19.16
CA ALA A 461 -9.90 -4.94 -20.40
C ALA A 461 -11.36 -5.08 -20.85
N ASP A 462 -11.87 -6.32 -20.87
CA ASP A 462 -13.26 -6.61 -21.27
C ASP A 462 -14.29 -5.96 -20.34
N SER A 463 -14.01 -5.93 -19.04
CA SER A 463 -14.84 -5.25 -18.05
C SER A 463 -14.86 -3.73 -18.30
N ILE A 464 -13.69 -3.10 -18.33
CA ILE A 464 -13.56 -1.64 -18.50
C ILE A 464 -14.17 -1.17 -19.82
N ALA A 465 -14.04 -1.94 -20.89
CA ALA A 465 -14.62 -1.61 -22.21
C ALA A 465 -16.15 -1.47 -22.20
N LYS A 466 -16.84 -2.04 -21.20
CA LYS A 466 -18.30 -1.93 -21.05
C LYS A 466 -18.76 -0.64 -20.37
N LEU A 467 -17.85 0.08 -19.69
CA LEU A 467 -18.16 1.37 -19.10
C LEU A 467 -18.46 2.43 -20.16
N ASP A 468 -19.34 3.35 -19.82
CA ASP A 468 -19.58 4.54 -20.63
C ASP A 468 -18.46 5.56 -20.45
N LEU A 469 -17.95 5.71 -19.21
CA LEU A 469 -16.82 6.60 -18.89
C LEU A 469 -15.87 5.98 -17.88
N ILE A 470 -14.57 6.06 -18.13
CA ILE A 470 -13.54 5.91 -17.11
C ILE A 470 -12.71 7.19 -16.98
N THR A 471 -12.47 7.61 -15.74
CA THR A 471 -11.63 8.77 -15.43
C THR A 471 -10.40 8.33 -14.64
N TYR A 472 -9.21 8.62 -15.16
CA TYR A 472 -7.92 8.37 -14.51
C TYR A 472 -7.27 9.67 -14.05
N LEU A 473 -6.80 9.72 -12.82
CA LEU A 473 -5.98 10.81 -12.27
C LEU A 473 -4.56 10.31 -12.11
N ASN A 474 -3.64 10.73 -12.96
CA ASN A 474 -2.27 10.21 -12.97
C ASN A 474 -1.21 11.27 -13.24
N THR A 475 0.05 10.94 -12.95
CA THR A 475 1.21 11.80 -13.20
C THR A 475 1.95 11.43 -14.50
N THR A 476 1.92 10.17 -14.90
CA THR A 476 2.57 9.63 -16.11
C THR A 476 1.64 8.65 -16.81
N LEU A 477 1.93 8.30 -18.05
CA LEU A 477 1.22 7.21 -18.73
C LEU A 477 1.52 5.86 -18.07
N ASN A 478 0.56 4.94 -18.19
CA ASN A 478 0.67 3.55 -17.75
C ASN A 478 -0.18 2.63 -18.64
N THR A 479 -0.12 1.32 -18.42
CA THR A 479 -0.84 0.34 -19.25
C THR A 479 -2.37 0.49 -19.20
N GLY A 480 -2.93 1.04 -18.13
CA GLY A 480 -4.37 1.34 -18.05
C GLY A 480 -4.82 2.37 -19.09
N HIS A 481 -3.95 3.34 -19.40
CA HIS A 481 -4.24 4.36 -20.42
C HIS A 481 -4.16 3.82 -21.86
N ALA A 482 -3.57 2.67 -22.07
CA ALA A 482 -3.46 2.03 -23.38
C ALA A 482 -4.48 0.88 -23.54
N TRP A 483 -4.72 0.12 -22.49
CA TRP A 483 -5.51 -1.12 -22.52
C TRP A 483 -6.80 -1.07 -21.70
N GLY A 484 -6.88 -0.22 -20.69
CA GLY A 484 -8.05 -0.04 -19.83
C GLY A 484 -8.96 1.08 -20.33
N LEU A 485 -9.51 0.92 -21.53
CA LEU A 485 -10.31 1.94 -22.21
C LEU A 485 -11.78 1.63 -22.08
N ALA A 486 -12.59 2.64 -21.71
CA ALA A 486 -14.04 2.63 -21.79
C ALA A 486 -14.52 3.24 -23.12
N LYS A 487 -15.83 3.35 -23.32
CA LYS A 487 -16.38 4.07 -24.49
C LYS A 487 -15.87 5.52 -24.53
N GLU A 488 -15.79 6.15 -23.37
CA GLU A 488 -15.10 7.43 -23.19
C GLU A 488 -14.02 7.27 -22.10
N THR A 489 -12.84 7.77 -22.37
CA THR A 489 -11.71 7.72 -21.42
C THR A 489 -11.15 9.12 -21.20
N LEU A 490 -11.13 9.55 -19.94
CA LEU A 490 -10.50 10.78 -19.49
C LEU A 490 -9.23 10.47 -18.69
N ILE A 491 -8.14 11.19 -18.99
CA ILE A 491 -6.92 11.16 -18.20
C ILE A 491 -6.65 12.57 -17.69
N LEU A 492 -6.72 12.76 -16.39
CA LEU A 492 -6.53 14.05 -15.74
C LEU A 492 -5.14 14.12 -15.11
N PRO A 493 -4.31 15.10 -15.50
CA PRO A 493 -2.98 15.27 -14.95
C PRO A 493 -3.06 15.87 -13.53
N VAL A 494 -2.37 15.25 -12.57
CA VAL A 494 -2.37 15.72 -11.18
C VAL A 494 -0.98 16.13 -10.71
N LEU A 495 -0.95 16.98 -9.68
CA LEU A 495 0.28 17.32 -8.95
C LEU A 495 0.87 16.07 -8.32
N ALA A 496 2.20 15.93 -8.39
CA ALA A 496 2.90 14.95 -7.56
C ALA A 496 2.96 15.48 -6.11
N ARG A 497 3.16 14.57 -5.14
CA ARG A 497 3.17 14.94 -3.71
C ARG A 497 4.11 16.09 -3.36
N ASP A 498 5.28 16.12 -3.98
CA ASP A 498 6.30 17.18 -3.81
C ASP A 498 6.06 18.43 -4.66
N GLU A 499 4.94 18.48 -5.38
CA GLU A 499 4.42 19.64 -6.13
C GLU A 499 3.17 20.25 -5.49
N GLU A 500 2.61 19.60 -4.46
CA GLU A 500 1.44 20.12 -3.77
C GLU A 500 1.84 21.36 -2.94
N PRO A 501 1.20 22.51 -3.13
CA PRO A 501 1.59 23.74 -2.42
C PRO A 501 1.15 23.77 -0.95
N GLN A 502 0.40 22.78 -0.51
CA GLN A 502 -0.12 22.63 0.85
C GLN A 502 0.46 21.39 1.53
N LEU A 503 0.45 21.36 2.86
CA LEU A 503 0.83 20.19 3.62
C LEU A 503 -0.07 19.00 3.25
N THR A 504 0.54 17.82 3.11
CA THR A 504 -0.16 16.55 2.95
C THR A 504 0.30 15.54 3.99
N THR A 505 -0.58 14.60 4.33
CA THR A 505 -0.26 13.53 5.29
C THR A 505 -0.37 12.16 4.66
N GLN A 506 0.38 11.21 5.22
CA GLN A 506 0.31 9.78 4.85
C GLN A 506 0.59 8.92 6.09
N GLU A 507 0.07 7.69 6.12
CA GLU A 507 0.30 6.72 7.17
C GLU A 507 1.21 5.59 6.68
N SER A 508 2.33 5.36 7.37
CA SER A 508 3.23 4.24 7.12
C SER A 508 2.61 2.91 7.60
N MET A 509 3.19 1.77 7.19
CA MET A 509 2.74 0.45 7.66
C MET A 509 3.02 0.20 9.15
N PHE A 510 3.73 1.09 9.81
CA PHE A 510 3.98 1.09 11.26
C PHE A 510 2.97 1.96 12.03
N ASN A 511 1.80 2.24 11.45
CA ASN A 511 0.76 3.09 12.05
C ASN A 511 1.25 4.50 12.42
N PHE A 512 2.18 5.05 11.64
CA PHE A 512 2.77 6.36 11.91
C PHE A 512 2.41 7.36 10.80
N VAL A 513 1.82 8.49 11.19
CA VAL A 513 1.40 9.56 10.27
C VAL A 513 2.57 10.52 10.03
N ARG A 514 2.92 10.67 8.75
CA ARG A 514 3.96 11.58 8.29
C ARG A 514 3.39 12.79 7.59
N VAL A 515 4.13 13.89 7.67
CA VAL A 515 3.77 15.19 7.10
C VAL A 515 4.75 15.56 5.99
N SER A 516 4.22 15.91 4.82
CA SER A 516 4.97 16.43 3.69
C SER A 516 4.71 17.93 3.51
N ASP A 517 5.76 18.73 3.37
CA ASP A 517 5.65 20.17 3.10
C ASP A 517 5.13 20.47 1.69
N GLY A 518 5.26 19.51 0.78
CA GLY A 518 4.95 19.71 -0.63
C GLY A 518 6.02 20.55 -1.35
N GLY A 519 5.58 21.41 -2.25
CA GLY A 519 6.45 22.29 -3.03
C GLY A 519 5.74 22.93 -4.21
N PRO A 520 6.45 23.74 -5.00
CA PRO A 520 5.89 24.41 -6.17
C PRO A 520 5.62 23.41 -7.30
N ALA A 521 4.50 23.60 -7.99
CA ALA A 521 4.17 22.87 -9.22
C ALA A 521 5.27 23.06 -10.28
N ARG A 522 5.68 21.99 -10.95
CA ARG A 522 6.67 22.02 -12.04
C ARG A 522 6.07 22.51 -13.35
N TYR A 523 4.77 22.35 -13.51
CA TYR A 523 4.01 22.73 -14.70
C TYR A 523 2.78 23.52 -14.31
N SER A 524 2.48 24.57 -15.09
CA SER A 524 1.25 25.36 -14.94
C SER A 524 0.03 24.53 -15.37
N GLY A 525 -1.13 24.84 -14.80
CA GLY A 525 -2.40 24.22 -15.19
C GLY A 525 -2.68 22.85 -14.59
N LEU A 526 -1.75 22.27 -13.85
CA LEU A 526 -2.02 21.06 -13.07
C LEU A 526 -2.92 21.38 -11.86
N LYS A 527 -3.74 20.40 -11.47
CA LYS A 527 -4.59 20.48 -10.29
C LYS A 527 -4.20 19.41 -9.27
N SER A 528 -4.43 19.69 -7.99
CA SER A 528 -4.31 18.67 -6.95
C SER A 528 -5.49 17.70 -7.01
N GLU A 529 -5.29 16.48 -6.51
CA GLU A 529 -6.38 15.49 -6.34
C GLU A 529 -7.51 16.10 -5.49
N VAL A 530 -7.18 16.85 -4.44
CA VAL A 530 -8.13 17.53 -3.56
C VAL A 530 -8.91 18.60 -4.32
N GLU A 531 -8.26 19.44 -5.14
CA GLU A 531 -8.95 20.47 -5.93
C GLU A 531 -9.95 19.86 -6.91
N ILE A 532 -9.58 18.75 -7.58
CA ILE A 532 -10.46 18.04 -8.52
C ILE A 532 -11.68 17.49 -7.77
N LEU A 533 -11.47 16.79 -6.67
CA LEU A 533 -12.56 16.19 -5.88
C LEU A 533 -13.47 17.25 -5.27
N ALA A 534 -12.94 18.33 -4.72
CA ALA A 534 -13.72 19.43 -4.19
C ALA A 534 -14.56 20.13 -5.28
N THR A 535 -13.99 20.27 -6.49
CA THR A 535 -14.72 20.84 -7.63
C THR A 535 -15.87 19.94 -8.07
N LEU A 536 -15.65 18.62 -8.15
CA LEU A 536 -16.70 17.65 -8.47
C LEU A 536 -17.77 17.60 -7.38
N GLY A 537 -17.37 17.62 -6.10
CA GLY A 537 -18.30 17.67 -4.97
C GLY A 537 -19.24 18.87 -5.04
N SER A 538 -18.69 20.06 -5.31
CA SER A 538 -19.51 21.27 -5.48
C SER A 538 -20.45 21.19 -6.68
N ARG A 539 -20.05 20.57 -7.82
CA ARG A 539 -20.88 20.50 -9.04
C ARG A 539 -21.92 19.37 -9.03
N VAL A 540 -21.69 18.31 -8.27
CA VAL A 540 -22.52 17.08 -8.25
C VAL A 540 -23.39 17.03 -7.00
N VAL A 541 -22.82 17.25 -5.83
CA VAL A 541 -23.48 17.13 -4.52
C VAL A 541 -24.05 18.48 -4.07
N GLY A 542 -23.26 19.55 -4.25
CA GLY A 542 -23.57 20.87 -3.69
C GLY A 542 -23.18 21.00 -2.21
N ASP A 543 -23.30 22.21 -1.67
CA ASP A 543 -22.97 22.47 -0.27
C ASP A 543 -24.06 21.96 0.68
N LEU A 544 -23.67 21.56 1.88
CA LEU A 544 -24.54 21.18 2.99
C LEU A 544 -24.34 22.16 4.15
N PRO A 545 -25.22 22.19 5.16
CA PRO A 545 -25.11 23.15 6.28
C PRO A 545 -23.75 23.12 6.98
N ASN A 546 -23.11 21.96 7.06
CA ASN A 546 -21.79 21.77 7.71
C ASN A 546 -20.69 21.38 6.70
N LEU A 547 -20.90 21.59 5.41
CA LEU A 547 -19.96 21.22 4.37
C LEU A 547 -19.93 22.25 3.25
N ASP A 548 -18.83 22.97 3.13
CA ASP A 548 -18.51 23.88 2.02
C ASP A 548 -17.38 23.24 1.18
N TRP A 549 -17.72 22.77 -0.02
CA TRP A 549 -16.74 22.17 -0.93
C TRP A 549 -15.65 23.13 -1.37
N ARG A 550 -15.88 24.45 -1.35
CA ARG A 550 -14.84 25.44 -1.68
C ARG A 550 -13.82 25.53 -0.56
N ALA A 551 -14.28 25.49 0.70
CA ALA A 551 -13.41 25.45 1.86
C ALA A 551 -12.55 24.17 1.91
N LEU A 552 -13.07 23.04 1.40
CA LEU A 552 -12.36 21.77 1.32
C LEU A 552 -11.22 21.74 0.27
N ARG A 553 -11.02 22.79 -0.51
CA ARG A 553 -9.79 22.94 -1.29
C ARG A 553 -8.58 23.24 -0.40
N MET A 554 -8.81 23.68 0.84
CA MET A 554 -7.78 23.86 1.85
C MET A 554 -7.59 22.55 2.62
N HIS A 555 -6.40 21.95 2.51
CA HIS A 555 -6.05 20.69 3.17
C HIS A 555 -6.20 20.76 4.69
N ARG A 556 -5.95 21.93 5.28
CA ARG A 556 -6.19 22.19 6.70
C ARG A 556 -7.64 21.92 7.11
N THR A 557 -8.61 22.42 6.36
CA THR A 557 -10.04 22.19 6.63
C THR A 557 -10.37 20.69 6.59
N ILE A 558 -9.79 19.95 5.65
CA ILE A 558 -9.96 18.49 5.59
C ILE A 558 -9.37 17.83 6.83
N ARG A 559 -8.17 18.23 7.29
CA ARG A 559 -7.55 17.67 8.51
C ARG A 559 -8.34 18.01 9.78
N GLU A 560 -8.93 19.19 9.84
CA GLU A 560 -9.86 19.55 10.92
C GLU A 560 -11.08 18.60 10.96
N MET A 561 -11.65 18.27 9.81
CA MET A 561 -12.71 17.25 9.72
C MET A 561 -12.20 15.85 10.10
N ILE A 562 -11.06 15.42 9.57
CA ILE A 562 -10.46 14.10 9.88
C ILE A 562 -10.27 13.96 11.39
N SER A 563 -9.79 15.00 12.08
CA SER A 563 -9.54 14.96 13.53
C SER A 563 -10.79 14.70 14.38
N GLN A 564 -11.94 15.09 13.87
CA GLN A 564 -13.22 14.92 14.56
C GLN A 564 -13.96 13.63 14.17
N ILE A 565 -13.67 13.10 12.97
CA ILE A 565 -14.46 12.04 12.36
C ILE A 565 -13.72 10.69 12.43
N VAL A 566 -12.40 10.68 12.13
CA VAL A 566 -11.63 9.44 11.95
C VAL A 566 -11.04 8.99 13.28
N PRO A 567 -11.48 7.84 13.84
CA PRO A 567 -10.94 7.35 15.12
C PRO A 567 -9.43 7.15 15.09
N GLY A 568 -8.74 7.65 16.12
CA GLY A 568 -7.28 7.56 16.27
C GLY A 568 -6.48 8.66 15.59
N TYR A 569 -7.16 9.57 14.86
CA TYR A 569 -6.53 10.68 14.13
C TYR A 569 -6.80 12.05 14.76
N GLU A 570 -7.16 12.11 16.03
CA GLU A 570 -7.49 13.36 16.73
C GLU A 570 -6.33 14.38 16.68
N ASP A 571 -5.09 13.90 16.61
CA ASP A 571 -3.89 14.74 16.58
C ASP A 571 -3.53 15.30 15.18
N ILE A 572 -4.24 14.89 14.11
CA ILE A 572 -3.89 15.31 12.74
C ILE A 572 -4.03 16.82 12.54
N SER A 573 -4.96 17.49 13.20
CA SER A 573 -5.13 18.95 13.12
C SER A 573 -3.93 19.73 13.68
N LYS A 574 -3.16 19.14 14.61
CA LYS A 574 -1.94 19.73 15.17
C LYS A 574 -0.81 19.84 14.14
N THR A 575 -0.88 19.07 13.05
CA THR A 575 0.13 19.13 11.98
C THR A 575 0.20 20.51 11.32
N ASP A 576 -0.90 21.26 11.30
CA ASP A 576 -0.98 22.59 10.68
C ASP A 576 -0.22 23.67 11.47
N THR A 577 -0.10 23.51 12.78
CA THR A 577 0.58 24.46 13.66
C THR A 577 2.01 24.04 13.99
N SER A 578 2.22 22.77 14.32
CA SER A 578 3.51 22.25 14.81
C SER A 578 4.24 21.37 13.79
N LYS A 579 3.57 20.99 12.69
CA LYS A 579 4.04 19.97 11.74
C LYS A 579 4.41 18.64 12.43
N ALA A 580 3.76 18.36 13.57
CA ALA A 580 4.01 17.15 14.32
C ALA A 580 3.57 15.90 13.53
N GLU A 581 4.45 14.91 13.52
CA GLU A 581 4.18 13.55 13.06
C GLU A 581 3.82 12.70 14.28
N PHE A 582 2.94 11.71 14.15
CA PHE A 582 2.39 10.99 15.30
C PHE A 582 2.01 9.54 14.99
N PRO A 583 2.08 8.63 15.98
CA PRO A 583 1.51 7.30 15.87
C PRO A 583 -0.03 7.36 15.93
N VAL A 584 -0.72 6.55 15.13
CA VAL A 584 -2.18 6.43 15.19
C VAL A 584 -2.56 5.69 16.47
N LYS A 585 -3.42 6.32 17.29
CA LYS A 585 -3.83 5.78 18.58
C LYS A 585 -4.58 4.46 18.49
N GLY A 586 -4.35 3.56 19.44
CA GLY A 586 -5.05 2.29 19.57
C GLY A 586 -4.67 1.23 18.54
N ARG A 587 -3.48 1.32 17.91
CA ARG A 587 -3.04 0.34 16.91
C ARG A 587 -1.78 -0.42 17.26
N ILE A 588 -0.97 0.05 18.19
CA ILE A 588 0.23 -0.62 18.64
C ILE A 588 -0.06 -1.30 19.96
N PHE A 589 0.29 -2.58 20.07
CA PHE A 589 0.00 -3.44 21.21
C PHE A 589 1.25 -3.58 22.09
N HIS A 590 1.57 -2.53 22.83
CA HIS A 590 2.57 -2.61 23.89
C HIS A 590 1.89 -2.70 25.26
N GLU A 591 2.57 -3.28 26.24
CA GLU A 591 2.15 -3.33 27.65
C GLU A 591 0.85 -4.11 27.94
N GLY A 592 0.54 -5.13 27.10
CA GLY A 592 -0.62 -5.99 27.35
C GLY A 592 -1.98 -5.36 27.07
N HIS A 593 -2.01 -4.19 26.45
CA HIS A 593 -3.27 -3.60 25.98
C HIS A 593 -3.68 -4.24 24.67
N PHE A 594 -4.71 -5.07 24.72
CA PHE A 594 -5.42 -5.62 23.56
C PHE A 594 -6.69 -4.81 23.33
N PRO A 595 -7.04 -4.45 22.08
CA PRO A 595 -8.27 -3.74 21.80
C PRO A 595 -9.50 -4.57 22.10
#